data_5bf8392b2ea9b906e34858b29ce05636
#
_entry.id   5bf8392b2ea9b906e34858b29ce05636
#
_cell.length_a   1.000
_cell.length_b   1.000
_cell.length_c   1.000
_cell.angle_alpha   90.00
_cell.angle_beta   90.00
_cell.angle_gamma   90.00
#
_symmetry.space_group_name_H-M   'P 1'
#
loop_
_entity.id
_entity.type
_entity.pdbx_description
1 polymer ?
#
loop_
_entity_poly.entity_id
_entity_poly.type
_entity_poly.pdbx_seq_one_letter_code
_entity_poly.pdbx_strand_id
1 'polypeptide(L)'
;KIIYEKTSSLLKSNIIVSNQIDTRTLEKIKKSLTLNKSRKVYFNESYSYSLGENNFFYFEDEYGGLKLPIPNLIGDFQLSNVATAIAALRSIDELNILDNNIKDGITRIQSLARFQEIKSGKLKKIVNKNKLFVDGAHNPLAAKALNDYLDKINSNKHVIIGMMLNKEHKKFINYFKNKINSITTVDIPNQPSSIKGEDLKNKFGTFRTVN
;
A
#
# COMPACT_ATOMS: atom_id res chain seq x y z
N LYS A 1 17.98 11.80 -0.35
CA LYS A 1 17.32 12.62 0.69
C LYS A 1 16.33 11.77 1.53
N ILE A 2 15.29 11.18 0.93
CA ILE A 2 14.25 10.41 1.67
C ILE A 2 14.84 9.26 2.50
N ILE A 3 15.74 8.45 1.91
CA ILE A 3 16.37 7.33 2.63
C ILE A 3 17.08 7.84 3.88
N TYR A 4 17.94 8.84 3.76
CA TYR A 4 18.64 9.42 4.88
C TYR A 4 17.69 9.97 5.96
N GLU A 5 16.65 10.69 5.55
CA GLU A 5 15.63 11.22 6.46
C GLU A 5 14.95 10.11 7.26
N LYS A 6 14.62 8.98 6.62
CA LYS A 6 13.94 7.85 7.27
C LYS A 6 14.87 6.99 8.12
N THR A 7 16.15 6.90 7.78
CA THR A 7 17.11 6.04 8.49
C THR A 7 17.87 6.77 9.60
N SER A 8 17.99 8.09 9.56
CA SER A 8 18.78 8.86 10.54
C SER A 8 18.22 8.83 11.95
N SER A 9 16.93 8.60 12.12
CA SER A 9 16.28 8.51 13.44
C SER A 9 16.31 7.10 14.06
N LEU A 10 16.80 6.08 13.34
CA LEU A 10 16.73 4.67 13.74
C LEU A 10 17.98 4.21 14.50
N LEU A 11 18.50 4.99 15.43
CA LEU A 11 19.80 4.73 16.07
C LEU A 11 19.81 3.57 17.07
N LYS A 12 18.67 3.26 17.69
CA LYS A 12 18.58 2.27 18.78
C LYS A 12 17.46 1.24 18.62
N SER A 13 16.75 1.24 17.52
CA SER A 13 15.60 0.35 17.30
C SER A 13 15.97 -0.80 16.38
N ASN A 14 15.39 -1.97 16.58
CA ASN A 14 15.39 -3.03 15.57
C ASN A 14 14.78 -2.50 14.28
N ILE A 15 15.35 -2.87 13.15
CA ILE A 15 14.99 -2.31 11.86
C ILE A 15 14.50 -3.43 10.96
N ILE A 16 13.25 -3.33 10.55
CA ILE A 16 12.66 -4.24 9.58
C ILE A 16 12.55 -3.52 8.24
N VAL A 17 13.20 -4.06 7.23
CA VAL A 17 13.20 -3.51 5.87
C VAL A 17 12.25 -4.33 5.00
N SER A 18 11.19 -3.69 4.57
CA SER A 18 10.19 -4.29 3.68
C SER A 18 10.76 -4.54 2.27
N ASN A 19 10.03 -5.30 1.46
CA ASN A 19 10.38 -5.56 0.08
C ASN A 19 10.66 -4.25 -0.70
N GLN A 20 11.85 -4.17 -1.28
CA GLN A 20 12.27 -3.10 -2.16
C GLN A 20 12.37 -3.64 -3.59
N ILE A 21 11.46 -3.21 -4.45
CA ILE A 21 11.42 -3.64 -5.87
C ILE A 21 12.70 -3.24 -6.61
N ASP A 22 13.26 -2.08 -6.27
CA ASP A 22 14.50 -1.58 -6.85
C ASP A 22 15.71 -1.95 -5.97
N THR A 23 16.58 -2.81 -6.47
CA THR A 23 17.79 -3.29 -5.79
C THR A 23 18.73 -2.15 -5.40
N ARG A 24 18.85 -1.12 -6.25
CA ARG A 24 19.67 0.06 -5.94
C ARG A 24 19.14 0.83 -4.74
N THR A 25 17.82 0.84 -4.56
CA THR A 25 17.20 1.44 -3.36
C THR A 25 17.53 0.62 -2.12
N LEU A 26 17.47 -0.71 -2.20
CA LEU A 26 17.86 -1.59 -1.09
C LEU A 26 19.34 -1.40 -0.70
N GLU A 27 20.24 -1.35 -1.67
CA GLU A 27 21.68 -1.09 -1.43
C GLU A 27 21.92 0.26 -0.72
N LYS A 28 21.22 1.32 -1.15
CA LYS A 28 21.30 2.63 -0.48
C LYS A 28 20.78 2.59 0.94
N ILE A 29 19.71 1.83 1.21
CA ILE A 29 19.19 1.62 2.56
C ILE A 29 20.23 0.89 3.40
N LYS A 30 20.77 -0.24 2.91
CA LYS A 30 21.80 -1.00 3.61
C LYS A 30 23.02 -0.12 3.94
N LYS A 31 23.52 0.65 2.97
CA LYS A 31 24.62 1.61 3.17
C LYS A 31 24.27 2.68 4.23
N SER A 32 23.08 3.20 4.20
CA SER A 32 22.62 4.21 5.17
C SER A 32 22.53 3.66 6.60
N LEU A 33 22.31 2.35 6.75
CA LEU A 33 22.18 1.66 8.03
C LEU A 33 23.49 1.02 8.53
N THR A 34 24.61 1.19 7.84
CA THR A 34 25.89 0.55 8.17
C THR A 34 26.37 0.91 9.59
N LEU A 35 26.20 2.16 10.00
CA LEU A 35 26.60 2.66 11.31
C LEU A 35 25.61 2.32 12.44
N ASN A 36 24.42 1.86 12.10
CA ASN A 36 23.45 1.43 13.08
C ASN A 36 23.85 0.06 13.65
N LYS A 37 23.98 -0.06 14.97
CA LYS A 37 24.35 -1.30 15.65
C LYS A 37 23.17 -2.23 15.94
N SER A 38 21.94 -1.75 15.76
CA SER A 38 20.73 -2.54 16.00
C SER A 38 20.58 -3.67 15.00
N ARG A 39 19.79 -4.67 15.37
CA ARG A 39 19.42 -5.78 14.49
C ARG A 39 18.69 -5.26 13.25
N LYS A 40 19.06 -5.81 12.10
CA LYS A 40 18.46 -5.48 10.80
C LYS A 40 17.91 -6.75 10.17
N VAL A 41 16.66 -6.71 9.80
CA VAL A 41 15.88 -7.81 9.23
C VAL A 41 15.41 -7.39 7.84
N TYR A 42 15.89 -8.08 6.81
CA TYR A 42 15.63 -7.73 5.41
C TYR A 42 14.73 -8.76 4.74
N PHE A 43 13.81 -8.27 3.93
CA PHE A 43 13.01 -9.13 3.07
C PHE A 43 13.88 -9.95 2.11
N ASN A 44 13.54 -11.23 1.91
CA ASN A 44 14.27 -12.24 1.13
C ASN A 44 15.68 -12.61 1.67
N GLU A 45 16.10 -12.05 2.79
CA GLU A 45 17.36 -12.43 3.45
C GLU A 45 17.09 -12.99 4.86
N SER A 46 16.24 -12.33 5.62
CA SER A 46 15.93 -12.69 7.00
C SER A 46 14.49 -13.18 7.16
N TYR A 47 13.61 -12.78 6.28
CA TYR A 47 12.23 -13.26 6.22
C TYR A 47 11.71 -13.24 4.78
N SER A 48 10.75 -14.10 4.51
CA SER A 48 10.10 -14.19 3.21
C SER A 48 8.63 -14.58 3.34
N TYR A 49 7.89 -14.50 2.24
CA TYR A 49 6.59 -15.10 2.13
C TYR A 49 6.35 -15.70 0.75
N SER A 50 5.46 -16.65 0.68
CA SER A 50 4.93 -17.17 -0.59
C SER A 50 3.43 -17.44 -0.49
N LEU A 51 2.78 -17.48 -1.64
CA LEU A 51 1.40 -17.97 -1.75
C LEU A 51 1.45 -19.43 -2.18
N GLY A 52 0.86 -20.28 -1.39
CA GLY A 52 0.77 -21.70 -1.70
C GLY A 52 -0.53 -22.07 -2.40
N GLU A 53 -0.60 -23.30 -2.85
CA GLU A 53 -1.85 -23.93 -3.30
C GLU A 53 -2.90 -23.85 -2.20
N ASN A 54 -4.18 -23.77 -2.57
CA ASN A 54 -5.32 -23.64 -1.64
C ASN A 54 -5.41 -22.30 -0.86
N ASN A 55 -4.88 -21.20 -1.44
CA ASN A 55 -5.02 -19.88 -0.84
C ASN A 55 -4.46 -19.77 0.60
N PHE A 56 -3.29 -20.33 0.85
CA PHE A 56 -2.55 -20.08 2.08
C PHE A 56 -1.42 -19.09 1.86
N PHE A 57 -1.19 -18.28 2.89
CA PHE A 57 -0.04 -17.37 3.00
C PHE A 57 1.01 -18.06 3.87
N TYR A 58 2.14 -18.40 3.28
CA TYR A 58 3.29 -18.98 3.98
C TYR A 58 4.30 -17.88 4.29
N PHE A 59 4.59 -17.70 5.55
CA PHE A 59 5.61 -16.80 6.04
C PHE A 59 6.75 -17.61 6.65
N GLU A 60 7.99 -17.17 6.48
CA GLU A 60 9.17 -17.81 7.02
C GLU A 60 10.17 -16.79 7.51
N ASP A 61 10.76 -17.02 8.67
CA ASP A 61 11.87 -16.27 9.25
C ASP A 61 12.76 -17.19 10.10
N GLU A 62 13.72 -16.63 10.83
CA GLU A 62 14.64 -17.40 11.69
C GLU A 62 13.94 -18.16 12.85
N TYR A 63 12.72 -17.78 13.20
CA TYR A 63 11.92 -18.48 14.23
C TYR A 63 11.08 -19.61 13.64
N GLY A 64 11.17 -19.86 12.33
CA GLY A 64 10.47 -20.92 11.62
C GLY A 64 9.27 -20.44 10.79
N GLY A 65 8.70 -21.40 10.06
CA GLY A 65 7.61 -21.17 9.11
C GLY A 65 6.23 -21.07 9.76
N LEU A 66 5.38 -20.18 9.23
CA LEU A 66 3.97 -20.06 9.59
C LEU A 66 3.09 -20.33 8.37
N LYS A 67 2.14 -21.24 8.50
CA LYS A 67 1.07 -21.44 7.53
C LYS A 67 -0.17 -20.67 8.01
N LEU A 68 -0.52 -19.61 7.28
CA LEU A 68 -1.52 -18.64 7.68
C LEU A 68 -2.65 -18.54 6.64
N PRO A 69 -3.87 -18.15 7.02
CA PRO A 69 -4.89 -17.81 6.06
C PRO A 69 -4.48 -16.57 5.24
N ILE A 70 -5.05 -16.38 4.05
CA ILE A 70 -4.83 -15.17 3.28
C ILE A 70 -5.31 -13.95 4.09
N PRO A 71 -4.49 -12.91 4.20
CA PRO A 71 -4.88 -11.67 4.85
C PRO A 71 -6.12 -11.04 4.20
N ASN A 72 -7.02 -10.50 5.01
CA ASN A 72 -8.21 -9.79 4.52
C ASN A 72 -7.85 -8.39 3.99
N LEU A 73 -6.97 -8.35 3.00
CA LEU A 73 -6.48 -7.13 2.37
C LEU A 73 -6.47 -7.31 0.85
N ILE A 74 -6.73 -6.23 0.14
CA ILE A 74 -6.78 -6.25 -1.32
C ILE A 74 -5.46 -5.70 -1.90
N GLY A 75 -4.85 -6.48 -2.80
CA GLY A 75 -3.64 -6.11 -3.55
C GLY A 75 -2.39 -6.85 -3.10
N ASP A 76 -1.60 -7.30 -4.06
CA ASP A 76 -0.42 -8.14 -3.82
C ASP A 76 0.65 -7.44 -2.95
N PHE A 77 0.75 -6.11 -3.05
CA PHE A 77 1.65 -5.32 -2.19
C PHE A 77 1.26 -5.39 -0.70
N GLN A 78 0.00 -5.68 -0.39
CA GLN A 78 -0.45 -5.83 0.99
C GLN A 78 0.09 -7.11 1.64
N LEU A 79 0.32 -8.15 0.85
CA LEU A 79 0.94 -9.39 1.34
C LEU A 79 2.36 -9.12 1.84
N SER A 80 3.12 -8.31 1.10
CA SER A 80 4.44 -7.85 1.53
C SER A 80 4.38 -6.99 2.80
N ASN A 81 3.37 -6.14 2.94
CA ASN A 81 3.17 -5.34 4.16
C ASN A 81 2.84 -6.25 5.36
N VAL A 82 2.00 -7.27 5.16
CA VAL A 82 1.68 -8.25 6.21
C VAL A 82 2.91 -9.04 6.62
N ALA A 83 3.71 -9.52 5.67
CA ALA A 83 4.98 -10.21 5.97
C ALA A 83 5.92 -9.31 6.79
N THR A 84 6.04 -8.04 6.41
CA THR A 84 6.85 -7.06 7.15
C THR A 84 6.33 -6.84 8.57
N ALA A 85 5.01 -6.76 8.75
CA ALA A 85 4.39 -6.61 10.07
C ALA A 85 4.60 -7.86 10.95
N ILE A 86 4.49 -9.07 10.39
CA ILE A 86 4.76 -10.32 11.11
C ILE A 86 6.23 -10.37 11.54
N ALA A 87 7.17 -10.07 10.63
CA ALA A 87 8.59 -10.00 10.95
C ALA A 87 8.90 -8.98 12.06
N ALA A 88 8.24 -7.82 12.03
CA ALA A 88 8.37 -6.82 13.07
C ALA A 88 7.86 -7.33 14.43
N LEU A 89 6.68 -7.91 14.47
CA LEU A 89 6.08 -8.45 15.70
C LEU A 89 6.94 -9.55 16.31
N ARG A 90 7.43 -10.48 15.49
CA ARG A 90 8.29 -11.60 15.95
C ARG A 90 9.70 -11.15 16.34
N SER A 91 10.12 -9.95 15.93
CA SER A 91 11.42 -9.37 16.32
C SER A 91 11.40 -8.61 17.66
N ILE A 92 10.26 -8.58 18.35
CA ILE A 92 10.11 -7.91 19.66
C ILE A 92 10.05 -8.99 20.72
N ASP A 93 11.18 -9.22 21.38
CA ASP A 93 11.35 -10.30 22.37
C ASP A 93 10.42 -10.17 23.59
N GLU A 94 10.04 -8.93 23.93
CA GLU A 94 9.14 -8.64 25.05
C GLU A 94 7.67 -9.01 24.77
N LEU A 95 7.31 -9.21 23.48
CA LEU A 95 5.97 -9.59 23.08
C LEU A 95 5.88 -11.11 22.96
N ASN A 96 5.20 -11.75 23.88
CA ASN A 96 4.89 -13.17 23.79
C ASN A 96 3.71 -13.40 22.81
N ILE A 97 3.97 -13.26 21.51
CA ILE A 97 2.97 -13.39 20.45
C ILE A 97 2.94 -14.85 19.97
N LEU A 98 1.83 -15.51 20.22
CA LEU A 98 1.59 -16.86 19.73
C LEU A 98 1.18 -16.83 18.24
N ASP A 99 1.50 -17.92 17.52
CA ASP A 99 1.12 -18.07 16.10
C ASP A 99 -0.38 -17.91 15.85
N ASN A 100 -1.21 -18.36 16.81
CA ASN A 100 -2.67 -18.17 16.73
C ASN A 100 -3.06 -16.68 16.82
N ASN A 101 -2.34 -15.85 17.57
CA ASN A 101 -2.60 -14.41 17.61
C ASN A 101 -2.34 -13.76 16.24
N ILE A 102 -1.26 -14.19 15.57
CA ILE A 102 -0.94 -13.72 14.21
C ILE A 102 -2.02 -14.17 13.24
N LYS A 103 -2.40 -15.46 13.28
CA LYS A 103 -3.44 -16.05 12.44
C LYS A 103 -4.78 -15.32 12.58
N ASP A 104 -5.22 -15.07 13.78
CA ASP A 104 -6.46 -14.34 14.05
C ASP A 104 -6.35 -12.87 13.65
N GLY A 105 -5.21 -12.24 13.93
CA GLY A 105 -4.94 -10.85 13.58
C GLY A 105 -5.06 -10.58 12.09
N ILE A 106 -4.41 -11.37 11.25
CA ILE A 106 -4.39 -11.13 9.80
C ILE A 106 -5.76 -11.30 9.13
N THR A 107 -6.63 -12.15 9.68
CA THR A 107 -8.01 -12.32 9.16
C THR A 107 -8.92 -11.17 9.53
N ARG A 108 -8.59 -10.42 10.59
CA ARG A 108 -9.37 -9.28 11.11
C ARG A 108 -8.81 -7.93 10.68
N ILE A 109 -7.71 -7.90 9.91
CA ILE A 109 -7.12 -6.64 9.45
C ILE A 109 -8.16 -5.81 8.72
N GLN A 110 -8.29 -4.56 9.15
CA GLN A 110 -9.01 -3.52 8.44
C GLN A 110 -8.03 -2.41 8.08
N SER A 111 -7.85 -2.16 6.80
CA SER A 111 -7.01 -1.07 6.33
C SER A 111 -7.89 0.00 5.69
N LEU A 112 -8.13 1.07 6.44
CA LEU A 112 -8.94 2.18 5.95
C LEU A 112 -8.28 2.84 4.74
N ALA A 113 -9.09 3.14 3.73
CA ALA A 113 -8.65 3.79 2.49
C ALA A 113 -7.45 3.08 1.81
N ARG A 114 -7.45 1.75 1.81
CA ARG A 114 -6.53 0.90 1.03
C ARG A 114 -7.34 -0.04 0.15
N PHE A 115 -7.86 0.49 -0.93
CA PHE A 115 -8.85 -0.15 -1.82
C PHE A 115 -10.04 -0.73 -1.05
N GLN A 116 -10.47 0.01 -0.04
CA GLN A 116 -11.54 -0.39 0.86
C GLN A 116 -12.89 -0.35 0.15
N GLU A 117 -13.60 -1.47 0.08
CA GLU A 117 -14.98 -1.49 -0.38
C GLU A 117 -15.92 -0.93 0.70
N ILE A 118 -16.68 0.10 0.36
CA ILE A 118 -17.70 0.68 1.22
C ILE A 118 -19.03 -0.04 0.98
N LYS A 119 -19.43 -0.87 1.94
CA LYS A 119 -20.63 -1.73 1.83
C LYS A 119 -21.90 -1.12 2.42
N SER A 120 -21.79 -0.05 3.20
CA SER A 120 -22.93 0.61 3.88
C SER A 120 -22.71 2.11 4.04
N GLY A 121 -23.71 2.82 4.56
CA GLY A 121 -23.65 4.25 4.84
C GLY A 121 -24.24 5.14 3.73
N LYS A 122 -24.20 6.46 3.95
CA LYS A 122 -24.87 7.44 3.08
C LYS A 122 -24.33 7.40 1.64
N LEU A 123 -23.02 7.38 1.45
CA LEU A 123 -22.40 7.33 0.12
C LEU A 123 -22.76 6.04 -0.63
N LYS A 124 -22.78 4.89 0.05
CA LYS A 124 -23.17 3.63 -0.57
C LYS A 124 -24.64 3.64 -1.03
N LYS A 125 -25.53 4.30 -0.29
CA LYS A 125 -26.93 4.49 -0.68
C LYS A 125 -27.05 5.30 -1.99
N ILE A 126 -26.22 6.33 -2.17
CA ILE A 126 -26.20 7.16 -3.38
C ILE A 126 -25.80 6.33 -4.62
N VAL A 127 -24.74 5.54 -4.51
CA VAL A 127 -24.26 4.72 -5.65
C VAL A 127 -25.07 3.42 -5.84
N ASN A 128 -26.01 3.13 -4.95
CA ASN A 128 -26.96 2.03 -5.01
C ASN A 128 -26.31 0.67 -5.32
N LYS A 129 -26.60 0.07 -6.49
CA LYS A 129 -26.08 -1.25 -6.90
C LYS A 129 -24.61 -1.23 -7.26
N ASN A 130 -24.02 -0.08 -7.56
CA ASN A 130 -22.63 0.04 -7.93
C ASN A 130 -21.71 -0.24 -6.73
N LYS A 131 -20.53 -0.78 -6.98
CA LYS A 131 -19.49 -0.89 -5.95
C LYS A 131 -18.85 0.47 -5.71
N LEU A 132 -18.54 0.75 -4.47
CA LEU A 132 -17.85 1.97 -4.04
C LEU A 132 -16.56 1.58 -3.33
N PHE A 133 -15.44 2.11 -3.79
CA PHE A 133 -14.14 1.90 -3.17
C PHE A 133 -13.53 3.23 -2.75
N VAL A 134 -12.75 3.20 -1.68
CA VAL A 134 -11.94 4.33 -1.20
C VAL A 134 -10.49 3.90 -1.13
N ASP A 135 -9.60 4.74 -1.70
CA ASP A 135 -8.17 4.52 -1.65
C ASP A 135 -7.41 5.81 -1.38
N GLY A 136 -6.32 5.72 -0.63
CA GLY A 136 -5.43 6.84 -0.28
C GLY A 136 -4.22 6.98 -1.22
N ALA A 137 -4.23 6.35 -2.40
CA ALA A 137 -3.16 6.47 -3.37
C ALA A 137 -2.93 7.93 -3.78
N HIS A 138 -1.70 8.39 -3.66
CA HIS A 138 -1.34 9.79 -3.91
C HIS A 138 0.09 9.96 -4.48
N ASN A 139 0.72 8.88 -4.89
CA ASN A 139 2.04 8.87 -5.53
C ASN A 139 2.07 7.85 -6.69
N PRO A 140 3.03 7.95 -7.62
CA PRO A 140 3.07 7.09 -8.80
C PRO A 140 3.14 5.59 -8.50
N LEU A 141 3.82 5.17 -7.44
CA LEU A 141 3.93 3.76 -7.06
C LEU A 141 2.57 3.20 -6.60
N ALA A 142 1.85 3.97 -5.77
CA ALA A 142 0.51 3.62 -5.34
C ALA A 142 -0.48 3.63 -6.52
N ALA A 143 -0.33 4.59 -7.46
CA ALA A 143 -1.14 4.61 -8.67
C ALA A 143 -0.94 3.35 -9.52
N LYS A 144 0.31 2.89 -9.66
CA LYS A 144 0.62 1.63 -10.35
C LYS A 144 -0.08 0.45 -9.68
N ALA A 145 0.08 0.28 -8.38
CA ALA A 145 -0.54 -0.81 -7.63
C ALA A 145 -2.08 -0.80 -7.74
N LEU A 146 -2.68 0.39 -7.67
CA LEU A 146 -4.12 0.57 -7.85
C LEU A 146 -4.55 0.22 -9.29
N ASN A 147 -3.78 0.65 -10.29
CA ASN A 147 -4.04 0.32 -11.69
C ASN A 147 -3.99 -1.19 -11.95
N ASP A 148 -2.97 -1.89 -11.45
CA ASP A 148 -2.81 -3.34 -11.60
C ASP A 148 -4.02 -4.10 -11.02
N TYR A 149 -4.64 -3.54 -9.97
CA TYR A 149 -5.88 -4.08 -9.44
C TYR A 149 -7.10 -3.72 -10.29
N LEU A 150 -7.20 -2.49 -10.77
CA LEU A 150 -8.31 -2.03 -11.61
C LEU A 150 -8.37 -2.79 -12.94
N ASP A 151 -7.24 -3.28 -13.45
CA ASP A 151 -7.19 -4.11 -14.65
C ASP A 151 -7.90 -5.47 -14.48
N LYS A 152 -7.99 -5.97 -13.25
CA LYS A 152 -8.72 -7.20 -12.91
C LYS A 152 -10.25 -7.00 -12.81
N ILE A 153 -10.72 -5.76 -12.86
CA ILE A 153 -12.15 -5.42 -12.75
C ILE A 153 -12.73 -5.22 -14.14
N ASN A 154 -13.60 -6.11 -14.56
CA ASN A 154 -14.29 -6.00 -15.85
C ASN A 154 -15.62 -5.24 -15.70
N SER A 155 -15.55 -3.94 -15.47
CA SER A 155 -16.72 -3.04 -15.39
C SER A 155 -16.32 -1.59 -15.60
N ASN A 156 -17.30 -0.72 -15.90
CA ASN A 156 -17.05 0.71 -15.99
C ASN A 156 -16.50 1.27 -14.67
N LYS A 157 -15.49 2.13 -14.78
CA LYS A 157 -14.75 2.70 -13.66
C LYS A 157 -14.86 4.22 -13.69
N HIS A 158 -15.39 4.79 -12.63
CA HIS A 158 -15.50 6.23 -12.44
C HIS A 158 -14.67 6.63 -11.22
N VAL A 159 -13.77 7.59 -11.39
CA VAL A 159 -12.85 8.02 -10.33
C VAL A 159 -13.20 9.44 -9.89
N ILE A 160 -13.30 9.65 -8.58
CA ILE A 160 -13.35 10.98 -7.96
C ILE A 160 -12.03 11.16 -7.21
N ILE A 161 -11.30 12.24 -7.47
CA ILE A 161 -9.97 12.43 -6.90
C ILE A 161 -9.69 13.86 -6.45
N GLY A 162 -9.17 13.99 -5.23
CA GLY A 162 -8.51 15.18 -4.71
C GLY A 162 -7.04 14.87 -4.38
N MET A 163 -6.14 15.82 -4.55
CA MET A 163 -4.72 15.64 -4.26
C MET A 163 -4.10 16.84 -3.57
N MET A 164 -2.99 16.63 -2.89
CA MET A 164 -2.18 17.71 -2.31
C MET A 164 -1.26 18.32 -3.38
N LEU A 165 -0.92 19.61 -3.22
CA LEU A 165 -0.09 20.38 -4.16
C LEU A 165 1.28 19.76 -4.45
N ASN A 166 1.91 19.12 -3.45
CA ASN A 166 3.26 18.60 -3.51
C ASN A 166 3.37 17.18 -4.11
N LYS A 167 2.37 16.72 -4.86
CA LYS A 167 2.35 15.39 -5.46
C LYS A 167 2.70 15.42 -6.96
N GLU A 168 3.14 14.27 -7.48
CA GLU A 168 3.52 14.11 -8.89
C GLU A 168 2.29 13.81 -9.77
N HIS A 169 1.39 14.79 -9.89
CA HIS A 169 0.06 14.63 -10.49
C HIS A 169 0.10 13.99 -11.88
N LYS A 170 0.96 14.48 -12.79
CA LYS A 170 1.06 13.94 -14.15
C LYS A 170 1.54 12.50 -14.18
N LYS A 171 2.52 12.14 -13.34
CA LYS A 171 2.98 10.74 -13.27
C LYS A 171 1.92 9.84 -12.66
N PHE A 172 1.19 10.32 -11.66
CA PHE A 172 0.09 9.60 -11.04
C PHE A 172 -0.99 9.24 -12.06
N ILE A 173 -1.53 10.24 -12.77
CA ILE A 173 -2.65 10.04 -13.68
C ILE A 173 -2.31 9.20 -14.91
N ASN A 174 -1.04 9.20 -15.33
CA ASN A 174 -0.62 8.41 -16.49
C ASN A 174 -0.87 6.91 -16.34
N TYR A 175 -0.93 6.38 -15.12
CA TYR A 175 -1.26 4.98 -14.88
C TYR A 175 -2.72 4.64 -15.20
N PHE A 176 -3.62 5.63 -15.20
CA PHE A 176 -5.05 5.43 -15.40
C PHE A 176 -5.54 5.76 -16.83
N LYS A 177 -4.66 6.24 -17.70
CA LYS A 177 -5.01 6.54 -19.09
C LYS A 177 -5.53 5.29 -19.78
N ASN A 178 -6.68 5.40 -20.44
CA ASN A 178 -7.38 4.31 -21.13
C ASN A 178 -7.84 3.14 -20.22
N LYS A 179 -7.92 3.38 -18.90
CA LYS A 179 -8.29 2.36 -17.91
C LYS A 179 -9.57 2.69 -17.16
N ILE A 180 -9.99 3.94 -17.19
CA ILE A 180 -11.18 4.44 -16.51
C ILE A 180 -12.10 5.16 -17.50
N ASN A 181 -13.39 5.14 -17.20
CA ASN A 181 -14.42 5.74 -18.06
C ASN A 181 -14.61 7.23 -17.79
N SER A 182 -14.43 7.67 -16.56
CA SER A 182 -14.44 9.09 -16.24
C SER A 182 -13.60 9.41 -15.01
N ILE A 183 -13.17 10.66 -14.93
CA ILE A 183 -12.50 11.22 -13.75
C ILE A 183 -13.12 12.56 -13.38
N THR A 184 -13.41 12.72 -12.09
CA THR A 184 -13.86 13.99 -11.50
C THR A 184 -12.81 14.44 -10.49
N THR A 185 -12.30 15.65 -10.67
CA THR A 185 -11.36 16.26 -9.75
C THR A 185 -12.09 17.14 -8.74
N VAL A 186 -11.69 17.07 -7.48
CA VAL A 186 -12.32 17.81 -6.39
C VAL A 186 -11.28 18.48 -5.49
N ASP A 187 -11.70 19.53 -4.80
CA ASP A 187 -10.93 20.09 -3.69
C ASP A 187 -10.97 19.13 -2.50
N ILE A 188 -9.89 19.11 -1.70
CA ILE A 188 -9.93 18.41 -0.41
C ILE A 188 -10.36 19.44 0.65
N PRO A 189 -11.54 19.30 1.25
CA PRO A 189 -12.02 20.24 2.25
C PRO A 189 -11.08 20.36 3.45
N ASN A 190 -10.94 21.56 3.99
CA ASN A 190 -10.15 21.85 5.18
C ASN A 190 -8.67 21.46 5.09
N GLN A 191 -8.11 21.40 3.85
CA GLN A 191 -6.71 21.11 3.60
C GLN A 191 -6.04 22.27 2.85
N PRO A 192 -5.32 23.15 3.55
CA PRO A 192 -4.71 24.35 2.93
C PRO A 192 -3.72 24.03 1.80
N SER A 193 -3.08 22.86 1.87
CA SER A 193 -2.15 22.39 0.84
C SER A 193 -2.81 21.52 -0.24
N SER A 194 -4.14 21.51 -0.32
CA SER A 194 -4.87 20.87 -1.42
C SER A 194 -4.70 21.68 -2.71
N ILE A 195 -4.52 20.98 -3.84
CA ILE A 195 -4.68 21.62 -5.14
C ILE A 195 -6.18 21.76 -5.43
N LYS A 196 -6.55 22.90 -6.05
CA LYS A 196 -7.92 23.09 -6.53
C LYS A 196 -8.30 22.04 -7.57
N GLY A 197 -9.52 21.55 -7.53
CA GLY A 197 -10.00 20.53 -8.46
C GLY A 197 -9.83 20.95 -9.92
N GLU A 198 -10.09 22.21 -10.25
CA GLU A 198 -9.90 22.75 -11.60
C GLU A 198 -8.42 22.75 -12.02
N ASP A 199 -7.51 23.17 -11.15
CA ASP A 199 -6.07 23.14 -11.40
C ASP A 199 -5.56 21.71 -11.54
N LEU A 200 -6.10 20.78 -10.76
CA LEU A 200 -5.78 19.36 -10.86
C LEU A 200 -6.23 18.79 -12.21
N LYS A 201 -7.43 19.16 -12.67
CA LYS A 201 -7.94 18.80 -14.00
C LYS A 201 -7.00 19.29 -15.10
N ASN A 202 -6.57 20.55 -15.02
CA ASN A 202 -5.63 21.15 -15.98
C ASN A 202 -4.28 20.42 -15.99
N LYS A 203 -3.76 20.02 -14.81
CA LYS A 203 -2.52 19.24 -14.71
C LYS A 203 -2.62 17.83 -15.28
N PHE A 204 -3.80 17.23 -15.23
CA PHE A 204 -4.04 15.94 -15.85
C PHE A 204 -4.10 16.04 -17.38
N GLY A 205 -4.46 17.19 -17.92
CA GLY A 205 -4.57 17.44 -19.37
C GLY A 205 -5.77 16.70 -19.98
N THR A 206 -5.76 16.56 -21.30
CA THR A 206 -6.80 15.82 -22.03
C THR A 206 -6.73 14.35 -21.64
N PHE A 207 -7.70 13.89 -20.85
CA PHE A 207 -7.82 12.51 -20.43
C PHE A 207 -8.77 11.78 -21.40
N ARG A 208 -8.26 10.82 -22.15
CA ARG A 208 -9.13 9.93 -22.93
C ARG A 208 -9.75 8.93 -21.98
N THR A 209 -11.05 9.07 -21.81
CA THR A 209 -11.89 8.05 -21.15
C THR A 209 -12.16 6.91 -22.14
N VAL A 210 -12.30 5.71 -21.62
CA VAL A 210 -12.84 4.59 -22.41
C VAL A 210 -14.35 4.78 -22.44
N ASN A 211 -14.92 4.88 -23.65
CA ASN A 211 -16.38 4.91 -23.85
C ASN A 211 -16.98 3.53 -23.60
#